data_c248361d232394d3f6a2997bcfe99106
#
_entry.id   c248361d232394d3f6a2997bcfe99106
#
_cell.length_a   1.000
_cell.length_b   1.000
_cell.length_c   1.000
_cell.angle_alpha   90.00
_cell.angle_beta   90.00
_cell.angle_gamma   90.00
#
_symmetry.space_group_name_H-M   'P 1'
#
loop_
_entity.id
_entity.type
_entity.pdbx_description
1 polymer ?
#
loop_
_entity_poly.entity_id
_entity_poly.type
_entity_poly.pdbx_seq_one_letter_code
_entity_poly.pdbx_strand_id
1 'polypeptide(L)'
;TKSYGAEVVLYGNVFDEACAHAYELADEHGYTFVHPFNDLEVATGQGSIAMEIIKELPTVDYILVPVGGGGLCTGVSTLAKLLNPKIKVIAVEPAGAACLKASLEAGEVTTVSKINTIADGTAVQTPGDKLFPYLQANVDHVITVDDSELTLSFLDMAENHKMIVENSGLLTVAALKHLDFKGKKVVSVLSG
;
A
#
# COMPACT_ATOMS: atom_id res chain seq x y z
N THR A 1 16.60 -4.85 12.67
CA THR A 1 16.47 -6.31 12.39
C THR A 1 17.62 -7.07 13.06
N LYS A 2 18.90 -6.79 12.75
CA LYS A 2 20.07 -7.47 13.39
C LYS A 2 20.05 -7.41 14.92
N SER A 3 19.56 -6.34 15.53
CA SER A 3 19.46 -6.20 16.99
C SER A 3 18.52 -7.22 17.65
N TYR A 4 17.63 -7.83 16.89
CA TYR A 4 16.74 -8.90 17.34
C TYR A 4 17.29 -10.31 17.06
N GLY A 5 18.57 -10.41 16.63
CA GLY A 5 19.23 -11.70 16.37
C GLY A 5 18.98 -12.30 14.98
N ALA A 6 18.34 -11.54 14.09
CA ALA A 6 18.12 -12.02 12.72
C ALA A 6 19.36 -11.84 11.86
N GLU A 7 19.63 -12.81 10.99
CA GLU A 7 20.57 -12.65 9.90
C GLU A 7 19.98 -11.72 8.83
N VAL A 8 20.78 -10.78 8.32
CA VAL A 8 20.36 -9.83 7.30
C VAL A 8 21.20 -10.03 6.05
N VAL A 9 20.55 -10.46 4.98
CA VAL A 9 21.13 -10.59 3.66
C VAL A 9 20.68 -9.40 2.82
N LEU A 10 21.63 -8.63 2.30
CA LEU A 10 21.37 -7.51 1.38
C LEU A 10 21.70 -7.99 -0.03
N TYR A 11 20.73 -7.88 -0.94
CA TYR A 11 20.88 -8.33 -2.31
C TYR A 11 20.09 -7.47 -3.29
N GLY A 12 20.71 -7.17 -4.45
CA GLY A 12 20.07 -6.40 -5.51
C GLY A 12 19.90 -4.91 -5.24
N ASN A 13 19.31 -4.21 -6.21
CA ASN A 13 19.06 -2.77 -6.16
C ASN A 13 17.55 -2.45 -6.07
N VAL A 14 16.69 -3.42 -6.36
CA VAL A 14 15.24 -3.31 -6.33
C VAL A 14 14.62 -4.49 -5.57
N PHE A 15 13.38 -4.31 -5.11
CA PHE A 15 12.66 -5.34 -4.36
C PHE A 15 12.60 -6.70 -5.10
N ASP A 16 12.33 -6.68 -6.40
CA ASP A 16 12.14 -7.90 -7.19
C ASP A 16 13.41 -8.78 -7.23
N GLU A 17 14.60 -8.17 -7.30
CA GLU A 17 15.90 -8.89 -7.24
C GLU A 17 16.10 -9.51 -5.85
N ALA A 18 15.84 -8.77 -4.78
CA ALA A 18 15.95 -9.27 -3.42
C ALA A 18 14.94 -10.42 -3.15
N CYS A 19 13.73 -10.30 -3.68
CA CYS A 19 12.68 -11.31 -3.56
C CYS A 19 13.06 -12.61 -4.27
N ALA A 20 13.57 -12.51 -5.51
CA ALA A 20 14.03 -13.68 -6.26
C ALA A 20 15.14 -14.44 -5.49
N HIS A 21 16.13 -13.71 -4.98
CA HIS A 21 17.20 -14.31 -4.18
C HIS A 21 16.69 -14.91 -2.86
N ALA A 22 15.69 -14.33 -2.23
CA ALA A 22 15.07 -14.89 -1.03
C ALA A 22 14.38 -16.23 -1.31
N TYR A 23 13.76 -16.40 -2.48
CA TYR A 23 13.22 -17.70 -2.90
C TYR A 23 14.33 -18.72 -3.14
N GLU A 24 15.45 -18.33 -3.77
CA GLU A 24 16.62 -19.22 -3.95
C GLU A 24 17.15 -19.73 -2.61
N LEU A 25 17.33 -18.83 -1.63
CA LEU A 25 17.77 -19.19 -0.27
C LEU A 25 16.76 -20.09 0.46
N ALA A 26 15.46 -19.82 0.27
CA ALA A 26 14.42 -20.65 0.86
C ALA A 26 14.45 -22.08 0.31
N ASP A 27 14.63 -22.23 -0.99
CA ASP A 27 14.71 -23.54 -1.65
C ASP A 27 16.01 -24.28 -1.26
N GLU A 28 17.15 -23.58 -1.21
CA GLU A 28 18.45 -24.19 -0.87
C GLU A 28 18.50 -24.68 0.58
N HIS A 29 17.92 -23.89 1.51
CA HIS A 29 18.05 -24.17 2.94
C HIS A 29 16.77 -24.75 3.57
N GLY A 30 15.68 -24.88 2.83
CA GLY A 30 14.40 -25.33 3.33
C GLY A 30 13.71 -24.32 4.24
N TYR A 31 13.92 -23.02 4.04
CA TYR A 31 13.29 -21.97 4.82
C TYR A 31 11.84 -21.74 4.38
N THR A 32 10.99 -21.35 5.30
CA THR A 32 9.66 -20.84 4.97
C THR A 32 9.76 -19.38 4.57
N PHE A 33 9.47 -19.08 3.30
CA PHE A 33 9.42 -17.70 2.83
C PHE A 33 8.04 -17.09 3.11
N VAL A 34 8.00 -16.00 3.88
CA VAL A 34 6.79 -15.20 4.10
C VAL A 34 6.86 -13.99 3.18
N HIS A 35 6.06 -14.00 2.13
CA HIS A 35 6.06 -12.90 1.16
C HIS A 35 5.48 -11.63 1.80
N PRO A 36 6.13 -10.45 1.67
CA PRO A 36 5.71 -9.23 2.37
C PRO A 36 4.34 -8.68 1.93
N PHE A 37 3.84 -9.06 0.75
CA PHE A 37 2.53 -8.62 0.28
C PHE A 37 1.77 -9.67 -0.55
N ASN A 38 2.43 -10.41 -1.47
CA ASN A 38 1.75 -11.32 -2.42
C ASN A 38 1.39 -12.67 -1.78
N ASP A 39 0.68 -12.59 -0.66
CA ASP A 39 0.21 -13.71 0.14
C ASP A 39 -1.17 -13.39 0.71
N LEU A 40 -2.14 -14.30 0.51
CA LEU A 40 -3.52 -14.06 0.94
C LEU A 40 -3.69 -14.09 2.46
N GLU A 41 -2.88 -14.87 3.18
CA GLU A 41 -2.92 -14.91 4.64
C GLU A 41 -2.37 -13.59 5.22
N VAL A 42 -1.25 -13.10 4.66
CA VAL A 42 -0.69 -11.80 5.01
C VAL A 42 -1.71 -10.69 4.72
N ALA A 43 -2.31 -10.68 3.52
CA ALA A 43 -3.34 -9.71 3.17
C ALA A 43 -4.57 -9.80 4.09
N THR A 44 -4.99 -11.01 4.48
CA THR A 44 -6.09 -11.21 5.44
C THR A 44 -5.78 -10.57 6.78
N GLY A 45 -4.54 -10.71 7.28
CA GLY A 45 -4.08 -10.05 8.50
C GLY A 45 -4.21 -8.53 8.43
N GLN A 46 -3.93 -7.91 7.26
CA GLN A 46 -4.08 -6.47 7.04
C GLN A 46 -5.55 -6.00 7.12
N GLY A 47 -6.51 -6.89 6.93
CA GLY A 47 -7.93 -6.60 7.11
C GLY A 47 -8.29 -6.12 8.53
N SER A 48 -7.50 -6.45 9.55
CA SER A 48 -7.69 -5.97 10.92
C SER A 48 -7.78 -4.44 10.99
N ILE A 49 -7.06 -3.71 10.13
CA ILE A 49 -7.10 -2.25 10.04
C ILE A 49 -8.51 -1.77 9.69
N ALA A 50 -9.15 -2.36 8.69
CA ALA A 50 -10.53 -2.01 8.34
C ALA A 50 -11.52 -2.33 9.47
N MET A 51 -11.29 -3.43 10.21
CA MET A 51 -12.10 -3.77 11.36
C MET A 51 -12.02 -2.69 12.43
N GLU A 52 -10.82 -2.23 12.75
CA GLU A 52 -10.60 -1.18 13.75
C GLU A 52 -11.19 0.16 13.29
N ILE A 53 -10.97 0.56 12.02
CA ILE A 53 -11.55 1.77 11.45
C ILE A 53 -13.08 1.77 11.56
N ILE A 54 -13.74 0.68 11.15
CA ILE A 54 -15.21 0.59 11.15
C ILE A 54 -15.75 0.53 12.59
N LYS A 55 -15.02 -0.07 13.51
CA LYS A 55 -15.38 -0.09 14.92
C LYS A 55 -15.35 1.31 15.54
N GLU A 56 -14.31 2.10 15.25
CA GLU A 56 -14.16 3.47 15.76
C GLU A 56 -15.06 4.48 15.01
N LEU A 57 -15.22 4.31 13.70
CA LEU A 57 -15.98 5.19 12.83
C LEU A 57 -16.97 4.39 11.96
N PRO A 58 -18.08 3.87 12.53
CA PRO A 58 -19.05 3.03 11.79
C PRO A 58 -19.68 3.70 10.57
N THR A 59 -19.60 5.02 10.52
CA THR A 59 -20.17 5.86 9.44
C THR A 59 -19.11 6.42 8.50
N VAL A 60 -17.94 5.77 8.39
CA VAL A 60 -16.90 6.14 7.43
C VAL A 60 -17.43 6.07 6.00
N ASP A 61 -17.17 7.10 5.21
CA ASP A 61 -17.53 7.14 3.78
C ASP A 61 -16.37 6.67 2.89
N TYR A 62 -15.13 7.08 3.22
CA TYR A 62 -13.93 6.82 2.42
C TYR A 62 -12.78 6.32 3.28
N ILE A 63 -12.05 5.33 2.78
CA ILE A 63 -10.78 4.87 3.33
C ILE A 63 -9.71 5.00 2.26
N LEU A 64 -8.69 5.82 2.49
CA LEU A 64 -7.53 5.95 1.62
C LEU A 64 -6.42 5.02 2.12
N VAL A 65 -5.85 4.24 1.22
CA VAL A 65 -4.83 3.22 1.55
C VAL A 65 -3.63 3.39 0.63
N PRO A 66 -2.39 3.49 1.17
CA PRO A 66 -1.20 3.53 0.34
C PRO A 66 -0.96 2.17 -0.30
N VAL A 67 -0.47 2.16 -1.54
CA VAL A 67 -0.26 0.94 -2.32
C VAL A 67 1.13 0.88 -2.92
N GLY A 68 1.83 -0.22 -2.60
CA GLY A 68 2.96 -0.74 -3.35
C GLY A 68 2.54 -2.05 -4.01
N GLY A 69 2.91 -3.21 -3.45
CA GLY A 69 2.51 -4.51 -3.97
C GLY A 69 1.03 -4.89 -3.76
N GLY A 70 0.28 -4.13 -2.97
CA GLY A 70 -1.17 -4.27 -2.81
C GLY A 70 -1.66 -5.06 -1.59
N GLY A 71 -0.76 -5.65 -0.77
CA GLY A 71 -1.16 -6.48 0.38
C GLY A 71 -2.05 -5.76 1.39
N LEU A 72 -1.63 -4.59 1.84
CA LEU A 72 -2.39 -3.74 2.76
C LEU A 72 -3.75 -3.37 2.19
N CYS A 73 -3.77 -2.86 0.96
CA CYS A 73 -4.99 -2.42 0.30
C CYS A 73 -5.97 -3.58 0.03
N THR A 74 -5.46 -4.77 -0.30
CA THR A 74 -6.29 -5.96 -0.47
C THR A 74 -7.02 -6.32 0.82
N GLY A 75 -6.32 -6.39 1.95
CA GLY A 75 -6.93 -6.71 3.22
C GLY A 75 -7.96 -5.67 3.66
N VAL A 76 -7.57 -4.38 3.63
CA VAL A 76 -8.45 -3.27 4.02
C VAL A 76 -9.68 -3.20 3.12
N SER A 77 -9.51 -3.22 1.79
CA SER A 77 -10.62 -3.08 0.85
C SER A 77 -11.58 -4.25 0.92
N THR A 78 -11.06 -5.47 0.98
CA THR A 78 -11.89 -6.68 1.04
C THR A 78 -12.76 -6.67 2.29
N LEU A 79 -12.18 -6.43 3.47
CA LEU A 79 -12.97 -6.43 4.69
C LEU A 79 -13.94 -5.22 4.75
N ALA A 80 -13.52 -4.05 4.31
CA ALA A 80 -14.39 -2.88 4.25
C ALA A 80 -15.63 -3.16 3.38
N LYS A 81 -15.45 -3.74 2.20
CA LYS A 81 -16.55 -4.08 1.28
C LYS A 81 -17.47 -5.19 1.82
N LEU A 82 -16.90 -6.19 2.51
CA LEU A 82 -17.67 -7.25 3.14
C LEU A 82 -18.57 -6.72 4.28
N LEU A 83 -18.06 -5.79 5.08
CA LEU A 83 -18.80 -5.22 6.21
C LEU A 83 -19.79 -4.13 5.78
N ASN A 84 -19.38 -3.28 4.85
CA ASN A 84 -20.23 -2.21 4.32
C ASN A 84 -19.82 -1.87 2.87
N PRO A 85 -20.52 -2.38 1.85
CA PRO A 85 -20.20 -2.15 0.45
C PRO A 85 -20.34 -0.68 -0.01
N LYS A 86 -20.94 0.19 0.82
CA LYS A 86 -21.04 1.63 0.53
C LYS A 86 -19.75 2.38 0.81
N ILE A 87 -18.87 1.85 1.66
CA ILE A 87 -17.56 2.45 1.91
C ILE A 87 -16.76 2.48 0.60
N LYS A 88 -16.21 3.63 0.28
CA LYS A 88 -15.33 3.81 -0.88
C LYS A 88 -13.88 3.63 -0.45
N VAL A 89 -13.18 2.71 -1.10
CA VAL A 89 -11.76 2.49 -0.89
C VAL A 89 -10.97 3.10 -2.03
N ILE A 90 -10.07 4.00 -1.68
CA ILE A 90 -9.20 4.70 -2.62
C ILE A 90 -7.77 4.22 -2.42
N ALA A 91 -7.23 3.60 -3.44
CA ALA A 91 -5.82 3.24 -3.48
C ALA A 91 -4.97 4.48 -3.83
N VAL A 92 -3.86 4.66 -3.14
CA VAL A 92 -2.95 5.78 -3.40
C VAL A 92 -1.56 5.27 -3.70
N GLU A 93 -1.05 5.59 -4.88
CA GLU A 93 0.28 5.22 -5.35
C GLU A 93 1.17 6.45 -5.58
N PRO A 94 2.50 6.33 -5.44
CA PRO A 94 3.39 7.37 -5.94
C PRO A 94 3.34 7.38 -7.47
N ALA A 95 3.32 8.56 -8.08
CA ALA A 95 3.25 8.71 -9.54
C ALA A 95 4.44 8.02 -10.24
N GLY A 96 5.60 7.98 -9.58
CA GLY A 96 6.81 7.31 -10.08
C GLY A 96 6.84 5.79 -9.91
N ALA A 97 5.78 5.14 -9.34
CA ALA A 97 5.68 3.68 -9.19
C ALA A 97 4.20 3.24 -9.19
N ALA A 98 3.40 3.69 -10.14
CA ALA A 98 1.95 3.47 -10.22
C ALA A 98 1.60 2.14 -10.91
N CYS A 99 2.04 1.01 -10.37
CA CYS A 99 1.86 -0.31 -10.98
C CYS A 99 0.43 -0.84 -10.88
N LEU A 100 -0.30 -0.55 -9.79
CA LEU A 100 -1.70 -0.94 -9.66
C LEU A 100 -2.58 -0.17 -10.65
N LYS A 101 -2.38 1.13 -10.79
CA LYS A 101 -3.11 1.95 -11.77
C LYS A 101 -2.93 1.40 -13.18
N ALA A 102 -1.68 1.16 -13.59
CA ALA A 102 -1.37 0.59 -14.90
C ALA A 102 -2.05 -0.78 -15.10
N SER A 103 -2.03 -1.63 -14.07
CA SER A 103 -2.65 -2.96 -14.11
C SER A 103 -4.19 -2.89 -14.20
N LEU A 104 -4.83 -1.98 -13.46
CA LEU A 104 -6.28 -1.80 -13.54
C LEU A 104 -6.74 -1.23 -14.89
N GLU A 105 -5.95 -0.31 -15.48
CA GLU A 105 -6.20 0.23 -16.83
C GLU A 105 -6.02 -0.83 -17.90
N ALA A 106 -5.03 -1.73 -17.76
CA ALA A 106 -4.80 -2.85 -18.68
C ALA A 106 -5.81 -4.01 -18.48
N GLY A 107 -6.41 -4.12 -17.30
CA GLY A 107 -7.26 -5.26 -16.93
C GLY A 107 -6.49 -6.53 -16.52
N GLU A 108 -5.15 -6.45 -16.45
CA GLU A 108 -4.25 -7.54 -16.09
C GLU A 108 -3.03 -7.01 -15.31
N VAL A 109 -2.34 -7.88 -14.61
CA VAL A 109 -1.11 -7.52 -13.88
C VAL A 109 -0.05 -7.02 -14.86
N THR A 110 0.37 -5.78 -14.65
CA THR A 110 1.32 -5.06 -15.53
C THR A 110 2.53 -4.61 -14.72
N THR A 111 3.72 -4.81 -15.27
CA THR A 111 5.00 -4.34 -14.69
C THR A 111 5.36 -2.98 -15.24
N VAL A 112 5.58 -1.99 -14.36
CA VAL A 112 6.11 -0.69 -14.77
C VAL A 112 7.62 -0.79 -14.96
N SER A 113 8.10 -0.25 -16.06
CA SER A 113 9.50 -0.42 -16.49
C SER A 113 10.52 0.38 -15.67
N LYS A 114 10.08 1.40 -14.94
CA LYS A 114 10.97 2.32 -14.22
C LYS A 114 10.30 2.81 -12.95
N ILE A 115 11.05 2.78 -11.85
CA ILE A 115 10.67 3.38 -10.56
C ILE A 115 11.47 4.66 -10.35
N ASN A 116 10.79 5.73 -9.97
CA ASN A 116 11.39 7.00 -9.61
C ASN A 116 10.52 7.72 -8.58
N THR A 117 10.71 7.42 -7.30
CA THR A 117 9.96 8.04 -6.20
C THR A 117 10.76 7.99 -4.92
N ILE A 118 10.53 8.95 -4.01
CA ILE A 118 11.05 8.95 -2.63
C ILE A 118 10.22 8.06 -1.69
N ALA A 119 9.06 7.56 -2.12
CA ALA A 119 8.21 6.65 -1.36
C ALA A 119 8.70 5.20 -1.50
N ASP A 120 9.86 4.89 -0.91
CA ASP A 120 10.58 3.63 -1.05
C ASP A 120 9.79 2.42 -0.56
N GLY A 121 8.99 2.53 0.50
CA GLY A 121 8.12 1.45 1.00
C GLY A 121 7.00 1.03 0.02
N THR A 122 6.70 1.86 -1.00
CA THR A 122 5.73 1.58 -2.06
C THR A 122 6.34 1.51 -3.45
N ALA A 123 7.68 1.54 -3.55
CA ALA A 123 8.43 1.52 -4.80
C ALA A 123 8.50 0.10 -5.40
N VAL A 124 7.38 -0.42 -5.87
CA VAL A 124 7.20 -1.77 -6.41
C VAL A 124 6.86 -1.68 -7.91
N GLN A 125 7.49 -2.55 -8.72
CA GLN A 125 7.27 -2.56 -10.17
C GLN A 125 6.00 -3.28 -10.59
N THR A 126 5.59 -4.30 -9.82
CA THR A 126 4.49 -5.20 -10.18
C THR A 126 3.60 -5.44 -8.96
N PRO A 127 2.28 -5.27 -9.05
CA PRO A 127 1.38 -5.65 -7.96
C PRO A 127 1.33 -7.17 -7.81
N GLY A 128 0.97 -7.64 -6.63
CA GLY A 128 0.81 -9.08 -6.38
C GLY A 128 -0.26 -9.69 -7.29
N ASP A 129 0.11 -10.73 -8.04
CA ASP A 129 -0.79 -11.43 -8.95
C ASP A 129 -1.95 -12.12 -8.22
N LYS A 130 -1.67 -12.70 -7.04
CA LYS A 130 -2.71 -13.30 -6.16
C LYS A 130 -3.68 -12.26 -5.59
N LEU A 131 -3.24 -11.02 -5.49
CA LEU A 131 -3.99 -9.91 -4.88
C LEU A 131 -4.81 -9.13 -5.92
N PHE A 132 -4.37 -9.10 -7.15
CA PHE A 132 -4.94 -8.29 -8.20
C PHE A 132 -6.46 -8.50 -8.40
N PRO A 133 -7.01 -9.72 -8.39
CA PRO A 133 -8.45 -9.93 -8.51
C PRO A 133 -9.25 -9.24 -7.40
N TYR A 134 -8.72 -9.20 -6.18
CA TYR A 134 -9.36 -8.54 -5.04
C TYR A 134 -9.26 -7.01 -5.16
N LEU A 135 -8.11 -6.50 -5.59
CA LEU A 135 -7.91 -5.06 -5.83
C LEU A 135 -8.84 -4.57 -6.94
N GLN A 136 -8.93 -5.31 -8.04
CA GLN A 136 -9.82 -5.00 -9.15
C GLN A 136 -11.30 -4.99 -8.73
N ALA A 137 -11.70 -5.89 -7.84
CA ALA A 137 -13.08 -5.98 -7.36
C ALA A 137 -13.45 -4.93 -6.30
N ASN A 138 -12.51 -4.52 -5.44
CA ASN A 138 -12.80 -3.79 -4.21
C ASN A 138 -12.31 -2.34 -4.18
N VAL A 139 -11.34 -1.97 -5.04
CA VAL A 139 -10.83 -0.59 -5.12
C VAL A 139 -11.76 0.23 -6.01
N ASP A 140 -12.30 1.32 -5.45
CA ASP A 140 -13.22 2.19 -6.19
C ASP A 140 -12.49 3.20 -7.09
N HIS A 141 -11.30 3.64 -6.67
CA HIS A 141 -10.51 4.62 -7.40
C HIS A 141 -9.03 4.53 -7.05
N VAL A 142 -8.16 4.93 -7.97
CA VAL A 142 -6.72 5.05 -7.74
C VAL A 142 -6.30 6.51 -7.95
N ILE A 143 -5.58 7.05 -6.96
CA ILE A 143 -4.95 8.38 -7.04
C ILE A 143 -3.44 8.18 -7.08
N THR A 144 -2.76 8.94 -7.92
CA THR A 144 -1.30 9.04 -7.93
C THR A 144 -0.87 10.37 -7.34
N VAL A 145 0.22 10.35 -6.55
CA VAL A 145 0.77 11.49 -5.82
C VAL A 145 2.21 11.71 -6.24
N ASP A 146 2.59 12.95 -6.52
CA ASP A 146 3.96 13.32 -6.88
C ASP A 146 4.85 13.45 -5.63
N ASP A 147 6.18 13.25 -5.79
CA ASP A 147 7.16 13.39 -4.70
C ASP A 147 7.18 14.79 -4.08
N SER A 148 6.87 15.84 -4.87
CA SER A 148 6.73 17.20 -4.35
C SER A 148 5.55 17.34 -3.39
N GLU A 149 4.46 16.62 -3.62
CA GLU A 149 3.27 16.59 -2.77
C GLU A 149 3.56 15.85 -1.46
N LEU A 150 4.35 14.75 -1.53
CA LEU A 150 4.81 14.03 -0.34
C LEU A 150 5.70 14.92 0.54
N THR A 151 6.62 15.66 -0.07
CA THR A 151 7.48 16.61 0.67
C THR A 151 6.66 17.66 1.42
N LEU A 152 5.65 18.24 0.76
CA LEU A 152 4.76 19.21 1.41
C LEU A 152 3.93 18.56 2.54
N SER A 153 3.45 17.34 2.33
CA SER A 153 2.70 16.60 3.35
C SER A 153 3.58 16.23 4.55
N PHE A 154 4.86 15.91 4.32
CA PHE A 154 5.82 15.66 5.41
C PHE A 154 5.98 16.91 6.29
N LEU A 155 6.19 18.08 5.67
CA LEU A 155 6.33 19.34 6.39
C LEU A 155 5.06 19.66 7.19
N ASP A 156 3.89 19.52 6.58
CA ASP A 156 2.61 19.77 7.24
C ASP A 156 2.40 18.84 8.45
N MET A 157 2.64 17.54 8.30
CA MET A 157 2.54 16.59 9.39
C MET A 157 3.52 16.88 10.53
N ALA A 158 4.78 17.22 10.21
CA ALA A 158 5.78 17.54 11.21
C ALA A 158 5.47 18.86 11.94
N GLU A 159 5.13 19.93 11.19
CA GLU A 159 4.94 21.27 11.74
C GLU A 159 3.59 21.46 12.43
N ASN A 160 2.52 20.96 11.85
CA ASN A 160 1.16 21.20 12.35
C ASN A 160 0.62 20.04 13.20
N HIS A 161 0.93 18.81 12.86
CA HIS A 161 0.42 17.61 13.55
C HIS A 161 1.42 16.98 14.52
N LYS A 162 2.71 17.40 14.50
CA LYS A 162 3.80 16.88 15.36
C LYS A 162 4.03 15.36 15.17
N MET A 163 3.79 14.88 13.96
CA MET A 163 3.97 13.49 13.58
C MET A 163 5.05 13.36 12.52
N ILE A 164 5.95 12.39 12.72
CA ILE A 164 6.94 12.01 11.72
C ILE A 164 6.47 10.70 11.11
N VAL A 165 6.20 10.74 9.81
CA VAL A 165 5.68 9.61 9.03
C VAL A 165 6.58 9.44 7.82
N GLU A 166 6.91 8.20 7.46
CA GLU A 166 7.70 7.92 6.25
C GLU A 166 6.97 8.34 4.98
N ASN A 167 7.70 8.52 3.87
CA ASN A 167 7.12 9.04 2.63
C ASN A 167 5.99 8.17 2.10
N SER A 168 6.11 6.85 2.17
CA SER A 168 5.06 5.93 1.73
C SER A 168 3.79 6.03 2.57
N GLY A 169 3.92 6.23 3.88
CA GLY A 169 2.79 6.44 4.78
C GLY A 169 2.06 7.77 4.56
N LEU A 170 2.73 8.77 3.96
CA LEU A 170 2.16 10.09 3.67
C LEU A 170 1.33 10.15 2.38
N LEU A 171 1.37 9.13 1.52
CA LEU A 171 0.64 9.09 0.27
C LEU A 171 -0.84 9.45 0.44
N THR A 172 -1.48 8.88 1.45
CA THR A 172 -2.91 9.10 1.71
C THR A 172 -3.22 10.51 2.19
N VAL A 173 -2.34 11.15 2.93
CA VAL A 173 -2.47 12.55 3.35
C VAL A 173 -2.33 13.48 2.14
N ALA A 174 -1.30 13.26 1.32
CA ALA A 174 -1.07 14.03 0.11
C ALA A 174 -2.23 13.92 -0.88
N ALA A 175 -2.89 12.76 -0.96
CA ALA A 175 -4.02 12.53 -1.84
C ALA A 175 -5.31 13.27 -1.43
N LEU A 176 -5.43 13.74 -0.19
CA LEU A 176 -6.66 14.39 0.29
C LEU A 176 -7.07 15.60 -0.55
N LYS A 177 -6.12 16.32 -1.13
CA LYS A 177 -6.38 17.48 -1.98
C LYS A 177 -6.87 17.16 -3.40
N HIS A 178 -6.75 15.89 -3.82
CA HIS A 178 -7.17 15.46 -5.15
C HIS A 178 -8.66 15.20 -5.28
N LEU A 179 -9.39 15.13 -4.16
CA LEU A 179 -10.81 14.85 -4.13
C LEU A 179 -11.56 15.85 -3.25
N ASP A 180 -12.81 16.14 -3.62
CA ASP A 180 -13.73 16.90 -2.78
C ASP A 180 -14.44 15.97 -1.79
N PHE A 181 -14.02 16.04 -0.54
CA PHE A 181 -14.60 15.27 0.56
C PHE A 181 -15.58 16.07 1.42
N LYS A 182 -16.08 17.21 0.92
CA LYS A 182 -16.98 18.06 1.71
C LYS A 182 -18.18 17.30 2.26
N GLY A 183 -18.34 17.33 3.57
CA GLY A 183 -19.40 16.63 4.28
C GLY A 183 -19.24 15.11 4.38
N LYS A 184 -18.06 14.58 4.06
CA LYS A 184 -17.72 13.16 4.12
C LYS A 184 -16.80 12.83 5.29
N LYS A 185 -16.92 11.61 5.80
CA LYS A 185 -16.03 11.05 6.81
C LYS A 185 -14.96 10.24 6.09
N VAL A 186 -13.73 10.69 6.20
CA VAL A 186 -12.57 10.15 5.47
C VAL A 186 -11.54 9.66 6.47
N VAL A 187 -11.01 8.48 6.22
CA VAL A 187 -9.86 7.93 6.96
C VAL A 187 -8.69 7.80 6.00
N SER A 188 -7.57 8.41 6.36
CA SER A 188 -6.27 8.24 5.71
C SER A 188 -5.42 7.27 6.54
N VAL A 189 -5.05 6.14 5.97
CA VAL A 189 -4.19 5.16 6.64
C VAL A 189 -2.76 5.65 6.58
N LEU A 190 -2.16 5.96 7.73
CA LEU A 190 -0.74 6.22 7.88
C LEU A 190 -0.04 4.89 8.16
N SER A 191 0.67 4.35 7.19
CA SER A 191 1.20 2.98 7.24
C SER A 191 2.62 2.85 7.80
N GLY A 192 3.24 3.95 8.20
CA GLY A 192 4.58 3.94 8.79
C GLY A 192 5.16 5.30 9.06
#